data_2f1d3bddda2eb5dd27dded2ebb55229b
#
_entry.id   2f1d3bddda2eb5dd27dded2ebb55229b
#
_cell.length_a   1.000
_cell.length_b   1.000
_cell.length_c   1.000
_cell.angle_alpha   90.00
_cell.angle_beta   90.00
_cell.angle_gamma   90.00
#
_symmetry.space_group_name_H-M   'P 1'
#
loop_
_entity.id
_entity.type
_entity.pdbx_description
1 polymer ?
#
loop_
_entity_poly.entity_id
_entity_poly.type
_entity_poly.pdbx_seq_one_letter_code
_entity_poly.pdbx_strand_id
1 'polypeptide(L)'
;MACMVVISLLCIPNPICTIWIMLAMFSIEIGVIGFLSFWNVKLDPISMITLILAIGFSIEFSAHVTYGFVSGPADLNPRERCIDTLEKLAWPMVHGSMSTILGVLVLAFIDSYMVRVFFKTIFLVLVIGVFHALVILPILLHDTVPYGEQLASKIYGNKQRNKNSSRREEIEQKK
;
A
#
# COMPACT_ATOMS: atom_id res chain seq x y z
N MET A 1 -3.22 -6.61 -10.99
CA MET A 1 -1.92 -6.41 -10.30
C MET A 1 -1.00 -5.47 -11.08
N ALA A 2 -0.52 -5.80 -12.31
CA ALA A 2 0.43 -4.94 -13.04
C ALA A 2 -0.07 -3.48 -13.25
N CYS A 3 -1.31 -3.29 -13.64
CA CYS A 3 -1.91 -1.97 -13.84
C CYS A 3 -1.90 -1.12 -12.55
N MET A 4 -2.13 -1.74 -11.40
CA MET A 4 -2.15 -1.08 -10.10
C MET A 4 -0.74 -0.67 -9.64
N VAL A 5 0.27 -1.45 -9.98
CA VAL A 5 1.68 -1.09 -9.76
C VAL A 5 2.04 0.16 -10.55
N VAL A 6 1.61 0.24 -11.81
CA VAL A 6 1.84 1.42 -12.67
C VAL A 6 1.18 2.66 -12.08
N ILE A 7 -0.08 2.55 -11.62
CA ILE A 7 -0.80 3.67 -10.98
C ILE A 7 -0.10 4.10 -9.69
N SER A 8 0.32 3.15 -8.86
CA SER A 8 1.06 3.43 -7.62
C SER A 8 2.38 4.14 -7.90
N LEU A 9 3.12 3.74 -8.94
CA LEU A 9 4.35 4.38 -9.39
C LEU A 9 4.13 5.81 -9.91
N LEU A 10 2.99 6.05 -10.56
CA LEU A 10 2.62 7.40 -11.04
C LEU A 10 2.22 8.33 -9.90
N CYS A 11 1.52 7.82 -8.89
CA CYS A 11 1.04 8.62 -7.77
C CYS A 11 2.11 8.87 -6.71
N ILE A 12 3.06 7.95 -6.54
CA ILE A 12 4.07 8.01 -5.48
C ILE A 12 5.47 8.03 -6.12
N PRO A 13 6.17 9.18 -6.08
CA PRO A 13 7.46 9.35 -6.77
C PRO A 13 8.61 8.54 -6.14
N ASN A 14 8.40 7.90 -4.97
CA ASN A 14 9.39 7.10 -4.28
C ASN A 14 9.23 5.61 -4.60
N PRO A 15 10.15 4.99 -5.38
CA PRO A 15 10.05 3.58 -5.79
C PRO A 15 10.11 2.61 -4.59
N ILE A 16 10.76 2.99 -3.50
CA ILE A 16 10.87 2.18 -2.29
C ILE A 16 9.51 2.03 -1.61
N CYS A 17 8.75 3.13 -1.47
CA CYS A 17 7.40 3.08 -0.92
C CYS A 17 6.47 2.22 -1.78
N THR A 18 6.62 2.26 -3.11
CA THR A 18 5.84 1.44 -4.03
C THR A 18 6.11 -0.06 -3.83
N ILE A 19 7.35 -0.46 -3.60
CA ILE A 19 7.70 -1.87 -3.31
C ILE A 19 7.01 -2.35 -2.03
N TRP A 20 6.96 -1.51 -0.99
CA TRP A 20 6.29 -1.86 0.26
C TRP A 20 4.78 -1.97 0.14
N ILE A 21 4.16 -1.08 -0.66
CA ILE A 21 2.73 -1.22 -1.00
C ILE A 21 2.48 -2.56 -1.68
N MET A 22 3.31 -2.93 -2.66
CA MET A 22 3.18 -4.21 -3.35
C MET A 22 3.30 -5.40 -2.39
N LEU A 23 4.28 -5.39 -1.49
CA LEU A 23 4.45 -6.43 -0.49
C LEU A 23 3.25 -6.54 0.45
N ALA A 24 2.74 -5.40 0.94
CA ALA A 24 1.55 -5.34 1.77
C ALA A 24 0.33 -5.92 1.04
N MET A 25 0.13 -5.56 -0.23
CA MET A 25 -0.95 -6.09 -1.06
C MET A 25 -0.84 -7.60 -1.23
N PHE A 26 0.33 -8.12 -1.57
CA PHE A 26 0.55 -9.57 -1.68
C PHE A 26 0.24 -10.28 -0.37
N SER A 27 0.64 -9.72 0.76
CA SER A 27 0.37 -10.27 2.08
C SER A 27 -1.14 -10.33 2.37
N ILE A 28 -1.87 -9.26 2.03
CA ILE A 28 -3.34 -9.20 2.21
C ILE A 28 -4.02 -10.26 1.32
N GLU A 29 -3.63 -10.35 0.06
CA GLU A 29 -4.22 -11.32 -0.89
C GLU A 29 -3.98 -12.77 -0.47
N ILE A 30 -2.78 -13.11 -0.04
CA ILE A 30 -2.46 -14.44 0.48
C ILE A 30 -3.31 -14.73 1.72
N GLY A 31 -3.45 -13.75 2.62
CA GLY A 31 -4.31 -13.86 3.80
C GLY A 31 -5.77 -14.11 3.44
N VAL A 32 -6.33 -13.34 2.51
CA VAL A 32 -7.71 -13.48 2.04
C VAL A 32 -7.95 -14.83 1.39
N ILE A 33 -7.08 -15.26 0.48
CA ILE A 33 -7.19 -16.57 -0.20
C ILE A 33 -7.08 -17.71 0.82
N GLY A 34 -6.15 -17.60 1.76
CA GLY A 34 -5.97 -18.60 2.83
C GLY A 34 -7.23 -18.75 3.69
N PHE A 35 -7.83 -17.65 4.13
CA PHE A 35 -9.05 -17.67 4.92
C PHE A 35 -10.27 -18.15 4.12
N LEU A 36 -10.40 -17.78 2.85
CA LEU A 36 -11.47 -18.27 1.98
C LEU A 36 -11.37 -19.78 1.77
N SER A 37 -10.14 -20.29 1.61
CA SER A 37 -9.88 -21.75 1.53
C SER A 37 -10.27 -22.45 2.84
N PHE A 38 -9.94 -21.88 3.98
CA PHE A 38 -10.34 -22.41 5.30
C PHE A 38 -11.87 -22.44 5.48
N TRP A 39 -12.59 -21.50 4.88
CA TRP A 39 -14.05 -21.45 4.88
C TRP A 39 -14.70 -22.32 3.81
N ASN A 40 -13.95 -23.22 3.17
CA ASN A 40 -14.41 -24.11 2.12
C ASN A 40 -15.15 -23.39 0.96
N VAL A 41 -14.71 -22.19 0.62
CA VAL A 41 -15.23 -21.45 -0.54
C VAL A 41 -14.65 -22.08 -1.81
N LYS A 42 -15.54 -22.54 -2.71
CA LYS A 42 -15.12 -23.09 -4.00
C LYS A 42 -14.62 -21.96 -4.91
N LEU A 43 -13.59 -22.26 -5.71
CA LEU A 43 -13.09 -21.35 -6.74
C LEU A 43 -14.04 -21.33 -7.95
N ASP A 44 -15.13 -20.61 -7.80
CA ASP A 44 -16.13 -20.39 -8.84
C ASP A 44 -15.87 -19.02 -9.53
N PRO A 45 -16.43 -18.74 -10.72
CA PRO A 45 -16.29 -17.43 -11.37
C PRO A 45 -16.65 -16.25 -10.47
N ILE A 46 -17.57 -16.43 -9.53
CA ILE A 46 -17.99 -15.41 -8.58
C ILE A 46 -16.91 -15.13 -7.55
N SER A 47 -16.28 -16.16 -7.02
CA SER A 47 -15.15 -16.00 -6.10
C SER A 47 -13.97 -15.30 -6.78
N MET A 48 -13.75 -15.55 -8.08
CA MET A 48 -12.72 -14.84 -8.86
C MET A 48 -13.02 -13.36 -9.01
N ILE A 49 -14.27 -12.97 -9.31
CA ILE A 49 -14.69 -11.56 -9.41
C ILE A 49 -14.54 -10.88 -8.06
N THR A 50 -14.93 -11.52 -6.98
CA THR A 50 -14.82 -10.97 -5.63
C THR A 50 -13.36 -10.82 -5.19
N LEU A 51 -12.47 -11.72 -5.60
CA LEU A 51 -11.02 -11.57 -5.38
C LEU A 51 -10.44 -10.38 -6.14
N ILE A 52 -10.88 -10.11 -7.37
CA ILE A 52 -10.45 -8.91 -8.11
C ILE A 52 -10.90 -7.63 -7.39
N LEU A 53 -12.12 -7.61 -6.85
CA LEU A 53 -12.60 -6.51 -6.01
C LEU A 53 -11.76 -6.37 -4.73
N ALA A 54 -11.39 -7.49 -4.12
CA ALA A 54 -10.52 -7.53 -2.95
C ALA A 54 -9.17 -6.83 -3.19
N ILE A 55 -8.56 -7.07 -4.34
CA ILE A 55 -7.33 -6.37 -4.76
C ILE A 55 -7.54 -4.86 -4.79
N GLY A 56 -8.68 -4.39 -5.31
CA GLY A 56 -9.02 -2.97 -5.35
C GLY A 56 -9.08 -2.33 -3.96
N PHE A 57 -9.78 -2.94 -3.02
CA PHE A 57 -9.85 -2.45 -1.63
C PHE A 57 -8.50 -2.48 -0.91
N SER A 58 -7.70 -3.52 -1.14
CA SER A 58 -6.35 -3.62 -0.54
C SER A 58 -5.45 -2.48 -0.96
N ILE A 59 -5.52 -2.08 -2.24
CA ILE A 59 -4.76 -0.95 -2.78
C ILE A 59 -5.22 0.35 -2.17
N GLU A 60 -6.52 0.57 -2.09
CA GLU A 60 -7.10 1.81 -1.57
C GLU A 60 -6.55 2.13 -0.18
N PHE A 61 -6.62 1.18 0.75
CA PHE A 61 -6.10 1.38 2.11
C PHE A 61 -4.59 1.64 2.13
N SER A 62 -3.82 0.85 1.41
CA SER A 62 -2.36 0.97 1.36
C SER A 62 -1.92 2.27 0.68
N ALA A 63 -2.58 2.68 -0.40
CA ALA A 63 -2.27 3.90 -1.12
C ALA A 63 -2.57 5.16 -0.29
N HIS A 64 -3.69 5.20 0.43
CA HIS A 64 -4.03 6.35 1.28
C HIS A 64 -2.99 6.58 2.38
N VAL A 65 -2.59 5.53 3.10
CA VAL A 65 -1.58 5.64 4.17
C VAL A 65 -0.22 6.04 3.60
N THR A 66 0.20 5.41 2.50
CA THR A 66 1.51 5.73 1.90
C THR A 66 1.53 7.13 1.31
N TYR A 67 0.45 7.56 0.64
CA TYR A 67 0.34 8.92 0.11
C TYR A 67 0.38 9.96 1.24
N GLY A 68 -0.35 9.74 2.32
CA GLY A 68 -0.33 10.61 3.50
C GLY A 68 1.07 10.73 4.09
N PHE A 69 1.80 9.61 4.18
CA PHE A 69 3.17 9.60 4.67
C PHE A 69 4.14 10.36 3.74
N VAL A 70 4.05 10.15 2.44
CA VAL A 70 4.94 10.80 1.46
C VAL A 70 4.64 12.29 1.31
N SER A 71 3.36 12.67 1.42
CA SER A 71 2.90 14.07 1.32
C SER A 71 3.07 14.85 2.63
N GLY A 72 3.49 14.20 3.71
CA GLY A 72 3.78 14.84 4.99
C GLY A 72 4.95 15.84 4.89
N PRO A 73 5.03 16.82 5.83
CA PRO A 73 6.08 17.83 5.84
C PRO A 73 7.47 17.20 5.84
N ALA A 74 8.36 17.73 4.98
CA ALA A 74 9.72 17.21 4.82
C ALA A 74 10.61 17.42 6.06
N ASP A 75 10.24 18.38 6.91
CA ASP A 75 10.98 18.77 8.12
C ASP A 75 10.80 17.80 9.29
N LEU A 76 9.79 16.92 9.23
CA LEU A 76 9.50 15.96 10.28
C LEU A 76 10.33 14.69 10.13
N ASN A 77 10.73 14.13 11.27
CA ASN A 77 11.33 12.80 11.31
C ASN A 77 10.35 11.74 10.78
N PRO A 78 10.85 10.62 10.20
CA PRO A 78 9.98 9.55 9.67
C PRO A 78 8.93 9.05 10.67
N ARG A 79 9.29 9.00 11.96
CA ARG A 79 8.37 8.62 13.04
C ARG A 79 7.24 9.64 13.22
N GLU A 80 7.55 10.92 13.22
CA GLU A 80 6.56 11.99 13.38
C GLU A 80 5.63 12.06 12.16
N ARG A 81 6.14 11.82 10.95
CA ARG A 81 5.33 11.68 9.74
C ARG A 81 4.35 10.52 9.83
N CYS A 82 4.78 9.36 10.33
CA CYS A 82 3.88 8.22 10.55
C CYS A 82 2.78 8.56 11.54
N ILE A 83 3.10 9.21 12.66
CA ILE A 83 2.13 9.61 13.68
C ILE A 83 1.12 10.62 13.09
N ASP A 84 1.59 11.66 12.42
CA ASP A 84 0.73 12.68 11.81
C ASP A 84 -0.19 12.08 10.73
N THR A 85 0.34 11.15 9.92
CA THR A 85 -0.46 10.45 8.91
C THR A 85 -1.54 9.57 9.55
N LEU A 86 -1.18 8.80 10.57
CA LEU A 86 -2.13 7.94 11.28
C LEU A 86 -3.19 8.76 12.01
N GLU A 87 -2.81 9.85 12.67
CA GLU A 87 -3.76 10.74 13.35
C GLU A 87 -4.82 11.30 12.40
N LYS A 88 -4.42 11.65 11.17
CA LYS A 88 -5.32 12.20 10.16
C LYS A 88 -6.16 11.16 9.42
N LEU A 89 -5.59 9.98 9.14
CA LEU A 89 -6.19 9.00 8.24
C LEU A 89 -6.80 7.78 8.95
N ALA A 90 -6.32 7.40 10.14
CA ALA A 90 -6.82 6.20 10.81
C ALA A 90 -8.31 6.29 11.12
N TRP A 91 -8.76 7.43 11.65
CA TRP A 91 -10.15 7.61 12.03
C TRP A 91 -11.12 7.53 10.84
N PRO A 92 -10.93 8.29 9.74
CA PRO A 92 -11.77 8.16 8.54
C PRO A 92 -11.73 6.75 7.93
N MET A 93 -10.57 6.10 7.91
CA MET A 93 -10.43 4.74 7.36
C MET A 93 -11.20 3.69 8.16
N VAL A 94 -11.11 3.74 9.49
CA VAL A 94 -11.86 2.84 10.37
C VAL A 94 -13.36 3.08 10.23
N HIS A 95 -13.80 4.34 10.23
CA HIS A 95 -15.20 4.66 10.02
C HIS A 95 -15.74 4.21 8.66
N GLY A 96 -14.99 4.45 7.59
CA GLY A 96 -15.36 4.02 6.24
C GLY A 96 -15.48 2.50 6.13
N SER A 97 -14.50 1.78 6.66
CA SER A 97 -14.53 0.31 6.66
C SER A 97 -15.65 -0.26 7.53
N MET A 98 -15.92 0.32 8.71
CA MET A 98 -17.05 -0.08 9.55
C MET A 98 -18.39 0.18 8.87
N SER A 99 -18.55 1.32 8.20
CA SER A 99 -19.76 1.62 7.42
C SER A 99 -19.97 0.60 6.31
N THR A 100 -18.91 0.23 5.59
CA THR A 100 -18.97 -0.78 4.52
C THR A 100 -19.30 -2.15 5.09
N ILE A 101 -18.69 -2.55 6.23
CA ILE A 101 -19.00 -3.82 6.91
C ILE A 101 -20.47 -3.87 7.30
N LEU A 102 -21.01 -2.79 7.89
CA LEU A 102 -22.43 -2.71 8.24
C LEU A 102 -23.35 -2.80 7.01
N GLY A 103 -22.96 -2.13 5.90
CA GLY A 103 -23.71 -2.21 4.65
C GLY A 103 -23.76 -3.62 4.06
N VAL A 104 -22.64 -4.35 4.08
CA VAL A 104 -22.60 -5.70 3.53
C VAL A 104 -23.09 -6.77 4.52
N LEU A 105 -23.19 -6.44 5.81
CA LEU A 105 -23.69 -7.38 6.82
C LEU A 105 -25.11 -7.88 6.52
N VAL A 106 -25.94 -7.06 5.91
CA VAL A 106 -27.29 -7.43 5.48
C VAL A 106 -27.27 -8.61 4.50
N LEU A 107 -26.21 -8.72 3.69
CA LEU A 107 -26.04 -9.81 2.73
C LEU A 107 -25.78 -11.16 3.42
N ALA A 108 -25.31 -11.15 4.66
CA ALA A 108 -25.08 -12.38 5.42
C ALA A 108 -26.37 -13.17 5.69
N PHE A 109 -27.53 -12.49 5.72
CA PHE A 109 -28.84 -13.09 5.98
C PHE A 109 -29.52 -13.68 4.72
N ILE A 110 -28.92 -13.47 3.56
CA ILE A 110 -29.47 -13.97 2.29
C ILE A 110 -29.00 -15.41 2.05
N ASP A 111 -29.93 -16.30 1.81
CA ASP A 111 -29.68 -17.73 1.56
C ASP A 111 -29.24 -17.99 0.11
N SER A 112 -28.22 -17.26 -0.36
CA SER A 112 -27.60 -17.49 -1.65
C SER A 112 -26.10 -17.74 -1.46
N TYR A 113 -25.60 -18.81 -2.05
CA TYR A 113 -24.17 -19.14 -2.02
C TYR A 113 -23.30 -17.99 -2.54
N MET A 114 -23.72 -17.39 -3.67
CA MET A 114 -23.02 -16.28 -4.30
C MET A 114 -22.88 -15.06 -3.37
N VAL A 115 -23.97 -14.69 -2.74
CA VAL A 115 -24.04 -13.55 -1.83
C VAL A 115 -23.21 -13.79 -0.58
N ARG A 116 -23.24 -15.01 -0.04
CA ARG A 116 -22.41 -15.39 1.11
C ARG A 116 -20.91 -15.36 0.78
N VAL A 117 -20.50 -15.81 -0.40
CA VAL A 117 -19.10 -15.74 -0.83
C VAL A 117 -18.66 -14.28 -0.95
N PHE A 118 -19.48 -13.44 -1.59
CA PHE A 118 -19.23 -12.02 -1.71
C PHE A 118 -19.07 -11.35 -0.33
N PHE A 119 -20.02 -11.58 0.58
CA PHE A 119 -19.95 -11.04 1.94
C PHE A 119 -18.66 -11.48 2.66
N LYS A 120 -18.35 -12.78 2.66
CA LYS A 120 -17.16 -13.32 3.31
C LYS A 120 -15.88 -12.67 2.79
N THR A 121 -15.76 -12.52 1.46
CA THR A 121 -14.57 -11.93 0.82
C THR A 121 -14.42 -10.47 1.21
N ILE A 122 -15.48 -9.67 1.07
CA ILE A 122 -15.43 -8.24 1.40
C ILE A 122 -15.12 -8.03 2.88
N PHE A 123 -15.78 -8.79 3.77
CA PHE A 123 -15.52 -8.71 5.20
C PHE A 123 -14.05 -9.00 5.54
N LEU A 124 -13.50 -10.08 4.99
CA LEU A 124 -12.08 -10.44 5.21
C LEU A 124 -11.13 -9.36 4.72
N VAL A 125 -11.35 -8.87 3.50
CA VAL A 125 -10.50 -7.85 2.90
C VAL A 125 -10.50 -6.57 3.72
N LEU A 126 -11.67 -6.12 4.18
CA LEU A 126 -11.78 -4.93 5.01
C LEU A 126 -11.05 -5.10 6.34
N VAL A 127 -11.24 -6.22 7.03
CA VAL A 127 -10.59 -6.47 8.32
C VAL A 127 -9.07 -6.60 8.16
N ILE A 128 -8.62 -7.46 7.25
CA ILE A 128 -7.20 -7.70 7.02
C ILE A 128 -6.53 -6.45 6.42
N GLY A 129 -7.20 -5.78 5.46
CA GLY A 129 -6.70 -4.59 4.78
C GLY A 129 -6.49 -3.41 5.72
N VAL A 130 -7.47 -3.10 6.57
CA VAL A 130 -7.36 -2.04 7.58
C VAL A 130 -6.25 -2.37 8.58
N PHE A 131 -6.17 -3.62 9.04
CA PHE A 131 -5.10 -4.03 9.95
C PHE A 131 -3.71 -3.85 9.32
N HIS A 132 -3.52 -4.28 8.07
CA HIS A 132 -2.26 -4.10 7.36
C HIS A 132 -1.94 -2.63 7.12
N ALA A 133 -2.93 -1.83 6.73
CA ALA A 133 -2.73 -0.42 6.44
C ALA A 133 -2.41 0.43 7.69
N LEU A 134 -3.02 0.11 8.84
CA LEU A 134 -2.84 0.90 10.07
C LEU A 134 -1.71 0.41 10.96
N VAL A 135 -1.33 -0.87 10.88
CA VAL A 135 -0.30 -1.45 11.76
C VAL A 135 0.95 -1.81 10.97
N ILE A 136 0.83 -2.66 9.95
CA ILE A 136 2.00 -3.22 9.26
C ILE A 136 2.66 -2.16 8.38
N LEU A 137 1.89 -1.45 7.58
CA LEU A 137 2.43 -0.49 6.61
C LEU A 137 3.18 0.68 7.26
N PRO A 138 2.67 1.35 8.30
CA PRO A 138 3.40 2.41 8.98
C PRO A 138 4.72 1.93 9.62
N ILE A 139 4.74 0.72 10.18
CA ILE A 139 5.97 0.13 10.74
C ILE A 139 7.00 -0.08 9.64
N LEU A 140 6.60 -0.64 8.50
CA LEU A 140 7.47 -0.86 7.36
C LEU A 140 7.99 0.45 6.77
N LEU A 141 7.14 1.46 6.64
CA LEU A 141 7.52 2.79 6.16
C LEU A 141 8.50 3.48 7.11
N HIS A 142 8.24 3.41 8.42
CA HIS A 142 9.12 3.98 9.42
C HIS A 142 10.52 3.37 9.39
N ASP A 143 10.62 2.05 9.25
CA ASP A 143 11.90 1.34 9.31
C ASP A 143 12.72 1.50 8.02
N THR A 144 12.05 1.60 6.88
CA THR A 144 12.71 1.49 5.55
C THR A 144 12.97 2.81 4.87
N VAL A 145 12.14 3.84 5.09
CA VAL A 145 12.29 5.13 4.42
C VAL A 145 13.62 5.82 4.76
N PRO A 146 14.13 5.79 6.01
CA PRO A 146 15.44 6.36 6.34
C PRO A 146 16.58 5.72 5.53
N TYR A 147 16.53 4.41 5.32
CA TYR A 147 17.52 3.71 4.48
C TYR A 147 17.43 4.10 3.01
N GLY A 148 16.21 4.27 2.52
CA GLY A 148 15.96 4.71 1.14
C GLY A 148 16.44 6.12 0.85
N GLU A 149 16.22 7.06 1.75
CA GLU A 149 16.71 8.43 1.63
C GLU A 149 18.24 8.49 1.68
N GLN A 150 18.87 7.71 2.53
CA GLN A 150 20.34 7.58 2.58
C GLN A 150 20.91 6.96 1.29
N LEU A 151 20.25 5.97 0.72
CA LEU A 151 20.67 5.36 -0.54
C LEU A 151 20.50 6.34 -1.71
N ALA A 152 19.38 7.03 -1.77
CA ALA A 152 19.11 8.05 -2.78
C ALA A 152 20.12 9.19 -2.71
N SER A 153 20.44 9.70 -1.53
CA SER A 153 21.42 10.75 -1.32
C SER A 153 22.83 10.31 -1.76
N LYS A 154 23.23 9.07 -1.49
CA LYS A 154 24.50 8.49 -1.97
C LYS A 154 24.55 8.36 -3.49
N ILE A 155 23.46 7.94 -4.12
CA ILE A 155 23.38 7.77 -5.59
C ILE A 155 23.41 9.14 -6.27
N TYR A 156 22.63 10.11 -5.78
CA TYR A 156 22.62 11.48 -6.32
C TYR A 156 23.96 12.20 -6.09
N GLY A 157 24.55 12.05 -4.90
CA GLY A 157 25.87 12.60 -4.58
C GLY A 157 26.97 12.05 -5.48
N ASN A 158 26.95 10.74 -5.77
CA ASN A 158 27.91 10.09 -6.66
C ASN A 158 27.72 10.53 -8.13
N LYS A 159 26.48 10.73 -8.56
CA LYS A 159 26.15 11.23 -9.91
C LYS A 159 26.61 12.68 -10.12
N GLN A 160 26.46 13.55 -9.12
CA GLN A 160 26.96 14.92 -9.17
C GLN A 160 28.50 14.96 -9.14
N ARG A 161 29.13 14.12 -8.34
CA ARG A 161 30.59 14.02 -8.28
C ARG A 161 31.19 13.60 -9.62
N ASN A 162 30.61 12.60 -10.28
CA ASN A 162 31.02 12.16 -11.62
C ASN A 162 30.83 13.28 -12.67
N LYS A 163 29.69 13.97 -12.64
CA LYS A 163 29.42 15.08 -13.57
C LYS A 163 30.38 16.25 -13.40
N ASN A 164 30.80 16.53 -12.16
CA ASN A 164 31.77 17.57 -11.87
C ASN A 164 33.19 17.14 -12.24
N SER A 165 33.54 15.85 -12.12
CA SER A 165 34.85 15.33 -12.59
C SER A 165 34.95 15.40 -14.12
N SER A 166 33.95 14.94 -14.85
CA SER A 166 33.91 15.02 -16.32
C SER A 166 34.00 16.49 -16.81
N ARG A 167 33.33 17.41 -16.13
CA ARG A 167 33.39 18.83 -16.47
C ARG A 167 34.76 19.46 -16.18
N ARG A 168 35.49 18.98 -15.18
CA ARG A 168 36.87 19.41 -14.92
C ARG A 168 37.83 18.90 -15.98
N GLU A 169 37.71 17.67 -16.39
CA GLU A 169 38.51 17.06 -17.46
C GLU A 169 38.29 17.77 -18.81
N GLU A 170 37.04 18.14 -19.15
CA GLU A 170 36.75 18.93 -20.35
C GLU A 170 37.38 20.35 -20.33
N ILE A 171 37.48 20.98 -19.15
CA ILE A 171 38.10 22.31 -19.00
C ILE A 171 39.63 22.21 -19.11
N GLU A 172 40.23 21.15 -18.57
CA GLU A 172 41.67 20.90 -18.68
C GLU A 172 42.11 20.56 -20.11
N GLN A 173 41.30 19.85 -20.87
CA GLN A 173 41.59 19.53 -22.28
C GLN A 173 41.44 20.75 -23.23
N LYS A 174 40.78 21.82 -22.81
CA LYS A 174 40.61 23.05 -23.59
C LYS A 174 41.64 24.13 -23.27
N LYS A 175 42.58 23.88 -22.37
CA LYS A 175 43.74 24.73 -22.08
C LYS A 175 44.99 24.26 -22.77
#